data_eb1baee460ea798f86d648ec094a9728
#
_entry.id   eb1baee460ea798f86d648ec094a9728
#
_cell.length_a   1.000
_cell.length_b   1.000
_cell.length_c   1.000
_cell.angle_alpha   90.00
_cell.angle_beta   90.00
_cell.angle_gamma   90.00
#
_symmetry.space_group_name_H-M   'P 1'
#
loop_
_entity.id
_entity.type
_entity.pdbx_description
1 polymer ?
#
loop_
_entity_poly.entity_id
_entity_poly.type
_entity_poly.pdbx_seq_one_letter_code
_entity_poly.pdbx_strand_id
1 'polypeptide(L)'
;VSEVLLYSFRRCPYAMRARLALRYSGVAVRIIEVSLKAKPAEMLALSPKGTVPVLNVGDQVIEESLEIMEWALAQHDPEDWRLQGNPAVYELIEANDQGFKHHLNRYKYPERYPEQPMEAYRAEGEVFLQKLEALLAEREYLLADHLSLADVALAPFVRQFAHVDREWFAGTPYRRLQAWLQRFLESPLFIAVMAKP
;
A
#
# COMPACT_ATOMS: atom_id res chain seq x y z
N VAL A 1 -25.17 -12.30 10.41
CA VAL A 1 -23.94 -11.53 10.15
C VAL A 1 -23.60 -11.65 8.68
N SER A 2 -23.48 -10.52 7.99
CA SER A 2 -23.13 -10.51 6.57
C SER A 2 -21.69 -10.96 6.34
N GLU A 3 -21.47 -11.80 5.33
CA GLU A 3 -20.14 -12.20 4.92
C GLU A 3 -19.41 -11.00 4.34
N VAL A 4 -18.13 -10.83 4.71
CA VAL A 4 -17.27 -9.79 4.16
C VAL A 4 -16.36 -10.44 3.11
N LEU A 5 -16.45 -9.96 1.88
CA LEU A 5 -15.68 -10.46 0.75
C LEU A 5 -14.69 -9.41 0.28
N LEU A 6 -13.44 -9.81 0.03
CA LEU A 6 -12.43 -8.96 -0.57
C LEU A 6 -11.92 -9.59 -1.86
N TYR A 7 -12.14 -8.90 -2.96
CA TYR A 7 -11.51 -9.26 -4.24
C TYR A 7 -10.13 -8.63 -4.27
N SER A 8 -9.11 -9.45 -4.43
CA SER A 8 -7.73 -9.07 -4.23
C SER A 8 -6.81 -9.69 -5.28
N PHE A 9 -5.68 -9.05 -5.53
CA PHE A 9 -4.57 -9.64 -6.26
C PHE A 9 -3.35 -9.57 -5.35
N ARG A 10 -2.72 -10.71 -5.07
CA ARG A 10 -1.71 -10.82 -4.00
C ARG A 10 -0.61 -9.78 -4.07
N ARG A 11 -0.09 -9.51 -5.28
CA ARG A 11 1.04 -8.59 -5.47
C ARG A 11 0.65 -7.13 -5.70
N CYS A 12 -0.63 -6.83 -5.77
CA CYS A 12 -1.09 -5.45 -5.97
C CYS A 12 -0.90 -4.62 -4.71
N PRO A 13 -0.15 -3.51 -4.76
CA PRO A 13 0.06 -2.68 -3.56
C PRO A 13 -1.23 -2.12 -2.98
N TYR A 14 -2.21 -1.77 -3.81
CA TYR A 14 -3.51 -1.32 -3.32
C TYR A 14 -4.27 -2.44 -2.60
N ALA A 15 -4.21 -3.66 -3.12
CA ALA A 15 -4.83 -4.81 -2.48
C ALA A 15 -4.10 -5.19 -1.18
N MET A 16 -2.79 -4.99 -1.12
CA MET A 16 -2.01 -5.19 0.12
C MET A 16 -2.52 -4.27 1.22
N ARG A 17 -2.79 -3.00 0.91
CA ARG A 17 -3.36 -2.04 1.87
C ARG A 17 -4.64 -2.59 2.50
N ALA A 18 -5.55 -3.07 1.68
CA ALA A 18 -6.82 -3.61 2.13
C ALA A 18 -6.63 -4.82 3.03
N ARG A 19 -5.82 -5.79 2.60
CA ARG A 19 -5.56 -6.99 3.40
C ARG A 19 -4.89 -6.66 4.74
N LEU A 20 -3.93 -5.74 4.73
CA LEU A 20 -3.22 -5.33 5.95
C LEU A 20 -4.17 -4.71 6.97
N ALA A 21 -4.99 -3.77 6.55
CA ALA A 21 -5.93 -3.10 7.45
C ALA A 21 -7.00 -4.05 7.98
N LEU A 22 -7.58 -4.88 7.11
CA LEU A 22 -8.61 -5.84 7.50
C LEU A 22 -8.07 -6.84 8.53
N ARG A 23 -6.86 -7.35 8.31
CA ARG A 23 -6.25 -8.30 9.25
C ARG A 23 -5.91 -7.63 10.58
N TYR A 24 -5.29 -6.47 10.53
CA TYR A 24 -4.97 -5.70 11.75
C TYR A 24 -6.23 -5.42 12.59
N SER A 25 -7.30 -5.05 11.93
CA SER A 25 -8.56 -4.71 12.61
C SER A 25 -9.35 -5.93 13.08
N GLY A 26 -8.87 -7.13 12.79
CA GLY A 26 -9.54 -8.37 13.22
C GLY A 26 -10.83 -8.67 12.50
N VAL A 27 -11.05 -8.07 11.34
CA VAL A 27 -12.25 -8.33 10.54
C VAL A 27 -12.13 -9.71 9.87
N ALA A 28 -13.13 -10.57 10.12
CA ALA A 28 -13.20 -11.85 9.43
C ALA A 28 -13.61 -11.60 7.98
N VAL A 29 -12.70 -11.88 7.05
CA VAL A 29 -12.91 -11.61 5.62
C VAL A 29 -12.54 -12.83 4.80
N ARG A 30 -13.36 -13.12 3.78
CA ARG A 30 -13.06 -14.12 2.78
C ARG A 30 -12.37 -13.42 1.62
N ILE A 31 -11.13 -13.83 1.32
CA ILE A 31 -10.34 -13.23 0.25
C ILE A 31 -10.49 -14.06 -1.01
N ILE A 32 -10.84 -13.40 -2.11
CA ILE A 32 -10.98 -14.01 -3.42
C ILE A 32 -9.81 -13.51 -4.27
N GLU A 33 -8.87 -14.39 -4.56
CA GLU A 33 -7.74 -14.07 -5.42
C GLU A 33 -8.23 -13.99 -6.87
N VAL A 34 -7.99 -12.85 -7.50
CA VAL A 34 -8.51 -12.53 -8.84
C VAL A 34 -7.44 -12.81 -9.89
N SER A 35 -7.84 -13.46 -10.99
CA SER A 35 -7.03 -13.49 -12.19
C SER A 35 -7.30 -12.21 -12.98
N LEU A 36 -6.28 -11.39 -13.20
CA LEU A 36 -6.44 -10.13 -13.94
C LEU A 36 -6.81 -10.35 -15.40
N LYS A 37 -6.57 -11.54 -15.93
CA LYS A 37 -6.95 -11.92 -17.30
C LYS A 37 -8.38 -12.48 -17.40
N ALA A 38 -8.95 -12.90 -16.26
CA ALA A 38 -10.28 -13.51 -16.22
C ALA A 38 -10.99 -13.08 -14.94
N LYS A 39 -11.36 -11.80 -14.88
CA LYS A 39 -12.00 -11.21 -13.70
C LYS A 39 -13.37 -11.83 -13.46
N PRO A 40 -13.71 -12.16 -12.19
CA PRO A 40 -15.00 -12.77 -11.88
C PRO A 40 -16.18 -11.87 -12.28
N ALA A 41 -17.23 -12.49 -12.82
CA ALA A 41 -18.44 -11.76 -13.20
C ALA A 41 -19.08 -11.08 -12.00
N GLU A 42 -19.08 -11.72 -10.83
CA GLU A 42 -19.60 -11.16 -9.58
C GLU A 42 -18.87 -9.88 -9.19
N MET A 43 -17.55 -9.85 -9.34
CA MET A 43 -16.74 -8.66 -9.06
C MET A 43 -17.10 -7.52 -10.00
N LEU A 44 -17.23 -7.81 -11.30
CA LEU A 44 -17.55 -6.81 -12.30
C LEU A 44 -18.97 -6.25 -12.13
N ALA A 45 -19.90 -7.07 -11.62
CA ALA A 45 -21.25 -6.62 -11.28
C ALA A 45 -21.24 -5.64 -10.11
N LEU A 46 -20.37 -5.87 -9.11
CA LEU A 46 -20.25 -5.00 -7.95
C LEU A 46 -19.44 -3.73 -8.27
N SER A 47 -18.42 -3.86 -9.08
CA SER A 47 -17.51 -2.77 -9.41
C SER A 47 -17.13 -2.84 -10.90
N PRO A 48 -17.91 -2.14 -11.74
CA PRO A 48 -17.70 -2.19 -13.20
C PRO A 48 -16.34 -1.69 -13.67
N LYS A 49 -15.65 -0.83 -12.91
CA LYS A 49 -14.30 -0.39 -13.27
C LYS A 49 -13.28 -1.54 -13.25
N GLY A 50 -13.60 -2.65 -12.59
CA GLY A 50 -12.83 -3.87 -12.66
C GLY A 50 -11.43 -3.83 -12.06
N THR A 51 -11.16 -2.90 -11.14
CA THR A 51 -9.88 -2.81 -10.43
C THR A 51 -9.97 -3.50 -9.07
N VAL A 52 -8.84 -4.03 -8.60
CA VAL A 52 -8.73 -4.57 -7.23
C VAL A 52 -8.01 -3.52 -6.37
N PRO A 53 -8.30 -3.46 -5.06
CA PRO A 53 -9.22 -4.29 -4.29
C PRO A 53 -10.68 -3.83 -4.40
N VAL A 54 -11.62 -4.74 -4.16
CA VAL A 54 -13.04 -4.43 -3.97
C VAL A 54 -13.51 -5.15 -2.71
N LEU A 55 -14.08 -4.41 -1.79
CA LEU A 55 -14.68 -4.96 -0.57
C LEU A 55 -16.19 -4.96 -0.69
N ASN A 56 -16.81 -6.10 -0.42
CA ASN A 56 -18.26 -6.22 -0.38
C ASN A 56 -18.70 -6.62 1.03
N VAL A 57 -19.51 -5.75 1.65
CA VAL A 57 -20.08 -5.97 2.99
C VAL A 57 -21.59 -5.82 2.87
N GLY A 58 -22.30 -6.96 2.75
CA GLY A 58 -23.75 -6.92 2.52
C GLY A 58 -24.06 -6.15 1.25
N ASP A 59 -24.82 -5.07 1.37
CA ASP A 59 -25.20 -4.22 0.23
C ASP A 59 -24.16 -3.13 -0.07
N GLN A 60 -23.14 -3.00 0.76
CA GLN A 60 -22.11 -1.97 0.62
C GLN A 60 -20.95 -2.49 -0.22
N VAL A 61 -20.52 -1.68 -1.18
CA VAL A 61 -19.35 -1.96 -2.02
C VAL A 61 -18.36 -0.80 -1.83
N ILE A 62 -17.11 -1.15 -1.48
CA ILE A 62 -16.04 -0.16 -1.32
C ILE A 62 -14.93 -0.50 -2.32
N GLU A 63 -14.61 0.45 -3.19
CA GLU A 63 -13.76 0.21 -4.35
C GLU A 63 -12.34 0.82 -4.24
N GLU A 64 -12.14 1.74 -3.30
CA GLU A 64 -10.85 2.38 -3.13
C GLU A 64 -10.10 1.83 -1.92
N SER A 65 -8.80 1.52 -2.10
CA SER A 65 -8.02 0.88 -1.03
C SER A 65 -8.00 1.70 0.26
N LEU A 66 -7.85 3.01 0.17
CA LEU A 66 -7.84 3.86 1.37
C LEU A 66 -9.19 3.85 2.09
N GLU A 67 -10.29 3.85 1.34
CA GLU A 67 -11.63 3.75 1.92
C GLU A 67 -11.84 2.40 2.61
N ILE A 68 -11.29 1.33 2.04
CA ILE A 68 -11.32 0.00 2.68
C ILE A 68 -10.54 0.03 3.98
N MET A 69 -9.35 0.64 3.98
CA MET A 69 -8.55 0.78 5.20
C MET A 69 -9.33 1.56 6.26
N GLU A 70 -9.96 2.67 5.89
CA GLU A 70 -10.76 3.49 6.81
C GLU A 70 -11.95 2.71 7.37
N TRP A 71 -12.62 1.94 6.51
CA TRP A 71 -13.72 1.09 6.97
C TRP A 71 -13.25 0.08 8.01
N ALA A 72 -12.12 -0.58 7.75
CA ALA A 72 -11.54 -1.55 8.67
C ALA A 72 -11.18 -0.91 10.02
N LEU A 73 -10.50 0.23 9.98
CA LEU A 73 -10.09 0.94 11.20
C LEU A 73 -11.30 1.46 12.00
N ALA A 74 -12.41 1.77 11.31
CA ALA A 74 -13.65 2.13 11.98
C ALA A 74 -14.24 0.96 12.76
N GLN A 75 -13.98 -0.28 12.36
CA GLN A 75 -14.41 -1.46 13.11
C GLN A 75 -13.57 -1.64 14.37
N HIS A 76 -12.24 -1.52 14.25
CA HIS A 76 -11.33 -1.70 15.38
C HIS A 76 -9.93 -1.17 15.01
N ASP A 77 -9.40 -0.27 15.85
CA ASP A 77 -8.07 0.33 15.64
C ASP A 77 -7.31 0.33 16.97
N PRO A 78 -6.86 -0.85 17.45
CA PRO A 78 -6.32 -0.98 18.81
C PRO A 78 -5.02 -0.23 19.06
N GLU A 79 -4.21 0.03 18.01
CA GLU A 79 -2.92 0.70 18.17
C GLU A 79 -2.91 2.12 17.59
N ASP A 80 -4.09 2.69 17.42
CA ASP A 80 -4.26 4.06 16.92
C ASP A 80 -3.49 4.33 15.62
N TRP A 81 -3.74 3.52 14.61
CA TRP A 81 -3.14 3.74 13.29
C TRP A 81 -3.53 5.07 12.66
N ARG A 82 -4.73 5.56 13.01
CA ARG A 82 -5.22 6.86 12.52
C ARG A 82 -4.52 8.06 13.17
N LEU A 83 -3.76 7.83 14.25
CA LEU A 83 -3.12 8.89 15.04
C LEU A 83 -4.14 9.98 15.42
N GLN A 84 -5.30 9.55 15.90
CA GLN A 84 -6.43 10.41 16.32
C GLN A 84 -6.88 11.38 15.23
N GLY A 85 -6.79 10.94 13.96
CA GLY A 85 -7.21 11.75 12.82
C GLY A 85 -6.19 12.81 12.41
N ASN A 86 -4.92 12.64 12.75
CA ASN A 86 -3.87 13.59 12.38
C ASN A 86 -3.85 13.80 10.85
N PRO A 87 -4.08 15.05 10.38
CA PRO A 87 -4.10 15.32 8.93
C PRO A 87 -2.80 14.98 8.20
N ALA A 88 -1.67 14.96 8.90
CA ALA A 88 -0.38 14.60 8.29
C ALA A 88 -0.39 13.19 7.69
N VAL A 89 -1.19 12.27 8.26
CA VAL A 89 -1.35 10.91 7.73
C VAL A 89 -1.89 10.97 6.29
N TYR A 90 -2.96 11.72 6.09
CA TYR A 90 -3.64 11.79 4.79
C TYR A 90 -2.87 12.62 3.79
N GLU A 91 -2.19 13.67 4.23
CA GLU A 91 -1.31 14.46 3.39
C GLU A 91 -0.18 13.62 2.81
N LEU A 92 0.42 12.76 3.64
CA LEU A 92 1.51 11.89 3.22
C LEU A 92 1.01 10.79 2.26
N ILE A 93 -0.16 10.22 2.54
CA ILE A 93 -0.78 9.23 1.66
C ILE A 93 -1.11 9.85 0.30
N GLU A 94 -1.66 11.07 0.29
CA GLU A 94 -1.96 11.77 -0.97
C GLU A 94 -0.68 12.04 -1.78
N ALA A 95 0.38 12.47 -1.12
CA ALA A 95 1.67 12.70 -1.79
C ALA A 95 2.20 11.40 -2.43
N ASN A 96 2.00 10.27 -1.76
CA ASN A 96 2.34 8.96 -2.33
C ASN A 96 1.47 8.62 -3.54
N ASP A 97 0.16 8.73 -3.39
CA ASP A 97 -0.79 8.24 -4.39
C ASP A 97 -0.85 9.11 -5.63
N GLN A 98 -0.70 10.44 -5.50
CA GLN A 98 -0.76 11.39 -6.60
C GLN A 98 0.61 11.69 -7.20
N GLY A 99 1.65 11.82 -6.36
CA GLY A 99 3.00 12.20 -6.80
C GLY A 99 3.91 11.01 -7.02
N PHE A 100 4.27 10.33 -5.96
CA PHE A 100 5.24 9.22 -6.01
C PHE A 100 4.80 8.11 -6.95
N LYS A 101 3.53 7.73 -6.93
CA LYS A 101 2.98 6.66 -7.78
C LYS A 101 3.16 6.98 -9.27
N HIS A 102 3.06 8.24 -9.65
CA HIS A 102 3.30 8.70 -11.01
C HIS A 102 4.74 8.38 -11.45
N HIS A 103 5.72 8.69 -10.61
CA HIS A 103 7.13 8.42 -10.91
C HIS A 103 7.45 6.92 -10.84
N LEU A 104 6.84 6.22 -9.89
CA LEU A 104 7.00 4.77 -9.74
C LEU A 104 6.55 4.03 -11.01
N ASN A 105 5.41 4.40 -11.58
CA ASN A 105 4.91 3.78 -12.80
C ASN A 105 5.89 3.95 -13.97
N ARG A 106 6.45 5.14 -14.11
CA ARG A 106 7.41 5.46 -15.19
C ARG A 106 8.73 4.75 -14.97
N TYR A 107 9.18 4.69 -13.74
CA TYR A 107 10.40 3.97 -13.37
C TYR A 107 10.28 2.47 -13.62
N LYS A 108 9.14 1.89 -13.26
CA LYS A 108 8.90 0.45 -13.41
C LYS A 108 8.67 0.03 -14.86
N TYR A 109 8.04 0.89 -15.65
CA TYR A 109 7.69 0.62 -17.06
C TYR A 109 8.23 1.69 -18.01
N PRO A 110 9.56 1.90 -18.03
CA PRO A 110 10.14 3.00 -18.83
C PRO A 110 9.87 2.86 -20.32
N GLU A 111 9.66 1.64 -20.83
CA GLU A 111 9.33 1.39 -22.23
C GLU A 111 7.99 1.99 -22.65
N ARG A 112 7.10 2.27 -21.69
CA ARG A 112 5.82 2.93 -21.93
C ARG A 112 5.92 4.45 -21.93
N TYR A 113 7.05 4.98 -21.46
CA TYR A 113 7.27 6.41 -21.27
C TYR A 113 8.64 6.80 -21.85
N PRO A 114 8.79 6.74 -23.19
CA PRO A 114 10.10 6.94 -23.82
C PRO A 114 10.63 8.37 -23.82
N GLU A 115 9.88 9.34 -23.26
CA GLU A 115 10.27 10.75 -23.21
C GLU A 115 11.53 10.99 -22.41
N GLN A 116 11.80 10.14 -21.39
CA GLN A 116 12.98 10.24 -20.54
C GLN A 116 13.57 8.85 -20.31
N PRO A 117 14.87 8.77 -19.96
CA PRO A 117 15.45 7.49 -19.55
C PRO A 117 14.98 7.06 -18.18
N MET A 118 15.07 5.77 -17.89
CA MET A 118 14.64 5.17 -16.62
C MET A 118 15.26 5.88 -15.42
N GLU A 119 16.54 6.23 -15.51
CA GLU A 119 17.28 6.89 -14.42
C GLU A 119 16.69 8.25 -14.05
N ALA A 120 16.11 8.96 -15.02
CA ALA A 120 15.46 10.25 -14.76
C ALA A 120 14.17 10.04 -13.95
N TYR A 121 13.38 9.04 -14.30
CA TYR A 121 12.16 8.72 -13.55
C TYR A 121 12.49 8.26 -12.14
N ARG A 122 13.55 7.47 -11.98
CA ARG A 122 14.03 7.04 -10.67
C ARG A 122 14.42 8.25 -9.81
N ALA A 123 15.20 9.18 -10.40
CA ALA A 123 15.63 10.39 -9.69
C ALA A 123 14.44 11.24 -9.23
N GLU A 124 13.40 11.34 -10.05
CA GLU A 124 12.18 12.04 -9.66
C GLU A 124 11.48 11.36 -8.48
N GLY A 125 11.43 10.04 -8.48
CA GLY A 125 10.88 9.26 -7.36
C GLY A 125 11.70 9.39 -6.09
N GLU A 126 13.01 9.55 -6.22
CA GLU A 126 13.90 9.70 -5.07
C GLU A 126 13.60 10.94 -4.21
N VAL A 127 13.00 11.97 -4.79
CA VAL A 127 12.61 13.16 -4.02
C VAL A 127 11.67 12.77 -2.88
N PHE A 128 10.74 11.89 -3.17
CA PHE A 128 9.82 11.36 -2.14
C PHE A 128 10.55 10.46 -1.14
N LEU A 129 11.45 9.60 -1.62
CA LEU A 129 12.24 8.74 -0.74
C LEU A 129 13.08 9.56 0.24
N GLN A 130 13.65 10.68 -0.22
CA GLN A 130 14.40 11.60 0.63
C GLN A 130 13.53 12.22 1.71
N LYS A 131 12.29 12.56 1.37
CA LYS A 131 11.32 13.06 2.33
C LYS A 131 11.03 12.01 3.42
N LEU A 132 10.83 10.76 3.03
CA LEU A 132 10.59 9.67 3.97
C LEU A 132 11.81 9.42 4.85
N GLU A 133 13.00 9.44 4.27
CA GLU A 133 14.25 9.29 5.02
C GLU A 133 14.37 10.36 6.10
N ALA A 134 14.04 11.61 5.78
CA ALA A 134 14.07 12.73 6.73
C ALA A 134 13.07 12.54 7.87
N LEU A 135 11.86 12.05 7.56
CA LEU A 135 10.86 11.77 8.61
C LEU A 135 11.36 10.66 9.56
N LEU A 136 12.01 9.64 9.01
CA LEU A 136 12.53 8.51 9.78
C LEU A 136 13.79 8.86 10.58
N ALA A 137 14.41 10.01 10.31
CA ALA A 137 15.51 10.53 11.13
C ALA A 137 15.03 11.03 12.47
N GLU A 138 13.76 11.41 12.60
CA GLU A 138 13.20 11.99 13.81
C GLU A 138 12.52 10.96 14.72
N ARG A 139 12.04 9.85 14.15
CA ARG A 139 11.35 8.81 14.91
C ARG A 139 11.42 7.47 14.16
N GLU A 140 11.01 6.41 14.83
CA GLU A 140 11.17 5.05 14.30
C GLU A 140 10.26 4.76 13.08
N TYR A 141 9.07 5.36 13.05
CA TYR A 141 8.12 5.24 11.95
C TYR A 141 7.86 6.63 11.36
N LEU A 142 7.10 6.69 10.27
CA LEU A 142 6.98 7.94 9.48
C LEU A 142 6.42 9.11 10.29
N LEU A 143 5.39 8.88 11.09
CA LEU A 143 4.70 9.94 11.82
C LEU A 143 4.56 9.68 13.32
N ALA A 144 5.07 8.56 13.82
CA ALA A 144 4.95 8.16 15.23
C ALA A 144 6.08 7.21 15.60
N ASP A 145 6.16 6.83 16.88
CA ASP A 145 7.11 5.83 17.35
C ASP A 145 6.53 4.40 17.27
N HIS A 146 5.39 4.26 16.62
CA HIS A 146 4.77 2.97 16.33
C HIS A 146 4.25 2.95 14.90
N LEU A 147 4.01 1.76 14.36
CA LEU A 147 3.44 1.59 13.04
C LEU A 147 2.07 2.27 12.97
N SER A 148 1.83 3.05 11.92
CA SER A 148 0.56 3.74 11.73
C SER A 148 0.06 3.60 10.30
N LEU A 149 -1.11 4.17 10.02
CA LEU A 149 -1.75 4.09 8.72
C LEU A 149 -0.83 4.60 7.59
N ALA A 150 -0.08 5.67 7.85
CA ALA A 150 0.85 6.22 6.86
C ALA A 150 1.89 5.17 6.43
N ASP A 151 2.50 4.48 7.39
CA ASP A 151 3.49 3.44 7.10
C ASP A 151 2.88 2.31 6.28
N VAL A 152 1.73 1.82 6.71
CA VAL A 152 1.04 0.69 6.06
C VAL A 152 0.57 1.05 4.65
N ALA A 153 0.12 2.29 4.45
CA ALA A 153 -0.34 2.75 3.15
C ALA A 153 0.81 2.99 2.17
N LEU A 154 1.99 3.39 2.65
CA LEU A 154 3.14 3.70 1.80
C LEU A 154 4.07 2.51 1.55
N ALA A 155 4.25 1.64 2.53
CA ALA A 155 5.22 0.55 2.43
C ALA A 155 5.06 -0.34 1.20
N PRO A 156 3.85 -0.72 0.76
CA PRO A 156 3.69 -1.51 -0.46
C PRO A 156 4.26 -0.83 -1.71
N PHE A 157 4.18 0.49 -1.78
CA PHE A 157 4.67 1.26 -2.92
C PHE A 157 6.18 1.47 -2.86
N VAL A 158 6.72 1.73 -1.68
CA VAL A 158 8.19 1.80 -1.48
C VAL A 158 8.81 0.44 -1.78
N ARG A 159 8.16 -0.64 -1.37
CA ARG A 159 8.57 -2.01 -1.72
C ARG A 159 8.64 -2.20 -3.24
N GLN A 160 7.60 -1.77 -3.95
CA GLN A 160 7.55 -1.91 -5.40
C GLN A 160 8.67 -1.12 -6.06
N PHE A 161 8.94 0.10 -5.59
CA PHE A 161 10.03 0.93 -6.09
C PHE A 161 11.39 0.27 -5.83
N ALA A 162 11.61 -0.22 -4.62
CA ALA A 162 12.86 -0.89 -4.25
C ALA A 162 13.10 -2.16 -5.07
N HIS A 163 12.03 -2.89 -5.42
CA HIS A 163 12.13 -4.15 -6.14
C HIS A 163 12.35 -4.00 -7.65
N VAL A 164 12.27 -2.78 -8.19
CA VAL A 164 12.64 -2.55 -9.59
C VAL A 164 14.13 -2.84 -9.79
N ASP A 165 14.97 -2.39 -8.85
CA ASP A 165 16.40 -2.67 -8.84
C ASP A 165 16.89 -2.73 -7.39
N ARG A 166 16.90 -3.94 -6.84
CA ARG A 166 17.23 -4.16 -5.42
C ARG A 166 18.65 -3.76 -5.06
N GLU A 167 19.61 -4.01 -5.95
CA GLU A 167 21.00 -3.65 -5.71
C GLU A 167 21.17 -2.13 -5.66
N TRP A 168 20.55 -1.43 -6.58
CA TRP A 168 20.56 0.02 -6.57
C TRP A 168 19.99 0.57 -5.27
N PHE A 169 18.82 0.08 -4.87
CA PHE A 169 18.15 0.54 -3.65
C PHE A 169 19.02 0.31 -2.42
N ALA A 170 19.64 -0.87 -2.31
CA ALA A 170 20.52 -1.21 -1.19
C ALA A 170 21.76 -0.34 -1.14
N GLY A 171 22.21 0.19 -2.28
CA GLY A 171 23.36 1.07 -2.38
C GLY A 171 23.07 2.54 -2.13
N THR A 172 21.80 2.92 -1.93
CA THR A 172 21.42 4.32 -1.67
C THR A 172 21.81 4.75 -0.25
N PRO A 173 21.89 6.08 0.00
CA PRO A 173 22.16 6.57 1.35
C PRO A 173 20.92 6.57 2.27
N TYR A 174 19.79 6.08 1.80
CA TYR A 174 18.52 6.08 2.55
C TYR A 174 18.47 4.92 3.55
N ARG A 175 19.38 4.94 4.52
CA ARG A 175 19.60 3.83 5.44
C ARG A 175 18.42 3.58 6.37
N ARG A 176 17.78 4.65 6.85
CA ARG A 176 16.62 4.54 7.73
C ARG A 176 15.40 4.02 6.98
N LEU A 177 15.23 4.47 5.73
CA LEU A 177 14.16 3.97 4.87
C LEU A 177 14.34 2.48 4.58
N GLN A 178 15.57 2.05 4.29
CA GLN A 178 15.88 0.64 4.06
C GLN A 178 15.53 -0.21 5.29
N ALA A 179 15.93 0.26 6.48
CA ALA A 179 15.65 -0.45 7.73
C ALA A 179 14.15 -0.50 8.03
N TRP A 180 13.45 0.62 7.80
CA TRP A 180 12.00 0.71 7.96
C TRP A 180 11.27 -0.27 7.04
N LEU A 181 11.66 -0.31 5.76
CA LEU A 181 11.07 -1.25 4.81
C LEU A 181 11.33 -2.70 5.23
N GLN A 182 12.54 -3.02 5.65
CA GLN A 182 12.91 -4.37 6.07
C GLN A 182 12.10 -4.80 7.29
N ARG A 183 11.92 -3.92 8.30
CA ARG A 183 11.07 -4.22 9.46
C ARG A 183 9.64 -4.53 9.03
N PHE A 184 9.11 -3.76 8.09
CA PHE A 184 7.76 -3.97 7.59
C PHE A 184 7.64 -5.32 6.88
N LEU A 185 8.57 -5.62 5.98
CA LEU A 185 8.56 -6.87 5.20
C LEU A 185 8.71 -8.11 6.08
N GLU A 186 9.42 -8.00 7.18
CA GLU A 186 9.63 -9.09 8.13
C GLU A 186 8.55 -9.16 9.21
N SER A 187 7.64 -8.20 9.25
CA SER A 187 6.59 -8.18 10.27
C SER A 187 5.65 -9.37 10.12
N PRO A 188 5.16 -9.92 11.25
CA PRO A 188 4.16 -11.00 11.20
C PRO A 188 2.92 -10.62 10.40
N LEU A 189 2.50 -9.35 10.50
CA LEU A 189 1.33 -8.85 9.77
C LEU A 189 1.53 -8.95 8.26
N PHE A 190 2.65 -8.44 7.75
CA PHE A 190 2.92 -8.48 6.31
C PHE A 190 3.09 -9.92 5.80
N ILE A 191 3.84 -10.72 6.53
CA ILE A 191 4.06 -12.14 6.18
C ILE A 191 2.72 -12.86 6.08
N ALA A 192 1.81 -12.63 7.04
CA ALA A 192 0.51 -13.26 7.05
C ALA A 192 -0.35 -12.89 5.84
N VAL A 193 -0.39 -11.60 5.46
CA VAL A 193 -1.23 -11.17 4.33
C VAL A 193 -0.63 -11.53 2.98
N MET A 194 0.65 -11.85 2.92
CA MET A 194 1.34 -12.24 1.68
C MET A 194 1.39 -13.77 1.48
N ALA A 195 0.93 -14.54 2.45
CA ALA A 195 0.86 -15.99 2.31
C ALA A 195 -0.07 -16.35 1.14
N LYS A 196 0.29 -17.38 0.39
CA LYS A 196 -0.56 -17.87 -0.69
C LYS A 196 -1.83 -18.46 -0.10
N PRO A 197 -2.99 -18.20 -0.72
CA PRO A 197 -4.25 -18.79 -0.28
C PRO A 197 -4.28 -20.30 -0.45
#